data_c5fc8e547a0867f552e7b4162147a888
#
_entry.id   c5fc8e547a0867f552e7b4162147a888
#
_cell.length_a   1.000
_cell.length_b   1.000
_cell.length_c   1.000
_cell.angle_alpha   90.00
_cell.angle_beta   90.00
_cell.angle_gamma   90.00
#
_symmetry.space_group_name_H-M   'P 1'
#
loop_
_entity.id
_entity.type
_entity.pdbx_description
1 polymer ?
#
loop_
_entity_poly.entity_id
_entity_poly.type
_entity_poly.pdbx_seq_one_letter_code
_entity_poly.pdbx_strand_id
1 'polypeptide(L)'
;MAALNMENQSENLLLNGSFVLEYHLREDAYFLGSSNPQDFIIDMRELYTTYTSNNFELRIGKQIHSWGNVDENSPVDNASALDYYYMFFGGIERKLATLSVGLDYFLGDLKINTVFSPLHSTNRIPLGDDDFPVRLPIYPDESEIFPISGVPYEGGIQSIFSSSLGEISASYFIGYDRTFNLTGVNVYGHGSDISFPYVDIVFGYRKTNVLGVGGTLISDWMTLRWDLGYFSTQDLNNTINRASSFNPVYYDSLHFTYPLEEKAQYTQSTLQLETELPFDLNFSVQYFVHNVSDYSSDSLPIDQEINIPNLELDPEDITPSNFFTPGRGVPLAILTERAAFITMGRSFLNDQLKISYTAMLDVAKYSGVTGLAGSLNDIRLEYSIKEDLQGIVGLTKVNGSTNHPDGDNYPFNRMEDFSHTRFELKYYF
;
A
#
# COMPACT_ATOMS: atom_id res chain seq x y z
N MET A 1 12.84 -16.44 -5.48
CA MET A 1 11.52 -16.76 -4.88
C MET A 1 11.12 -18.17 -5.30
N ALA A 2 10.67 -18.99 -4.37
CA ALA A 2 10.04 -20.29 -4.66
C ALA A 2 8.69 -20.33 -3.96
N ALA A 3 7.65 -20.83 -4.60
CA ALA A 3 6.31 -20.93 -4.04
C ALA A 3 5.82 -22.38 -4.06
N LEU A 4 5.17 -22.81 -2.99
CA LEU A 4 4.49 -24.08 -2.87
C LEU A 4 3.01 -23.85 -2.60
N ASN A 5 2.17 -24.27 -3.53
CA ASN A 5 0.72 -24.20 -3.39
C ASN A 5 0.17 -25.60 -3.09
N MET A 6 -0.73 -25.70 -2.13
CA MET A 6 -1.41 -26.91 -1.73
C MET A 6 -2.91 -26.69 -1.76
N GLU A 7 -3.61 -27.64 -2.35
CA GLU A 7 -5.07 -27.65 -2.38
C GLU A 7 -5.58 -29.06 -2.03
N ASN A 8 -6.54 -29.11 -1.13
CA ASN A 8 -7.22 -30.36 -0.78
C ASN A 8 -8.73 -30.11 -0.68
N GLN A 9 -9.48 -30.82 -1.51
CA GLN A 9 -10.94 -30.66 -1.60
C GLN A 9 -11.67 -31.93 -1.16
N SER A 10 -12.70 -31.74 -0.35
CA SER A 10 -13.65 -32.79 0.07
C SER A 10 -15.05 -32.21 0.09
N GLU A 11 -15.96 -32.75 -0.74
CA GLU A 11 -17.37 -32.31 -0.87
C GLU A 11 -17.56 -30.79 -0.75
N ASN A 12 -17.85 -30.29 0.46
CA ASN A 12 -18.15 -28.88 0.75
C ASN A 12 -16.96 -28.14 1.41
N LEU A 13 -15.83 -28.80 1.63
CA LEU A 13 -14.67 -28.22 2.28
C LEU A 13 -13.49 -28.18 1.31
N LEU A 14 -12.83 -27.01 1.25
CA LEU A 14 -11.62 -26.79 0.51
C LEU A 14 -10.55 -26.21 1.45
N LEU A 15 -9.39 -26.84 1.53
CA LEU A 15 -8.21 -26.33 2.23
C LEU A 15 -7.22 -25.78 1.21
N ASN A 16 -6.88 -24.51 1.34
CA ASN A 16 -5.87 -23.85 0.53
C ASN A 16 -4.66 -23.49 1.39
N GLY A 17 -3.46 -23.69 0.85
CA GLY A 17 -2.21 -23.24 1.45
C GLY A 17 -1.23 -22.75 0.39
N SER A 18 -0.60 -21.61 0.63
CA SER A 18 0.45 -21.04 -0.21
C SER A 18 1.63 -20.61 0.67
N PHE A 19 2.79 -21.19 0.39
CA PHE A 19 4.03 -20.93 1.11
C PHE A 19 5.05 -20.40 0.12
N VAL A 20 5.77 -19.36 0.51
CA VAL A 20 6.77 -18.72 -0.32
C VAL A 20 8.08 -18.64 0.42
N LEU A 21 9.15 -18.93 -0.30
CA LEU A 21 10.53 -18.74 0.12
C LEU A 21 11.14 -17.67 -0.76
N GLU A 22 11.58 -16.58 -0.15
CA GLU A 22 12.22 -15.45 -0.82
C GLU A 22 13.67 -15.35 -0.38
N TYR A 23 14.54 -15.03 -1.31
CA TYR A 23 15.92 -14.68 -1.05
C TYR A 23 16.25 -13.39 -1.79
N HIS A 24 16.67 -12.37 -1.04
CA HIS A 24 17.04 -11.06 -1.54
C HIS A 24 18.55 -10.90 -1.47
N LEU A 25 19.16 -10.42 -2.54
CA LEU A 25 20.60 -10.16 -2.61
C LEU A 25 20.96 -8.70 -2.22
N ARG A 26 20.00 -7.96 -1.66
CA ARG A 26 20.18 -6.57 -1.25
C ARG A 26 20.64 -6.54 0.20
N GLU A 27 21.75 -5.83 0.45
CA GLU A 27 22.31 -5.70 1.79
C GLU A 27 21.65 -4.56 2.60
N ASP A 28 21.11 -3.53 1.93
CA ASP A 28 20.70 -2.27 2.55
C ASP A 28 19.21 -2.17 2.84
N ALA A 29 18.39 -3.08 2.32
CA ALA A 29 16.96 -3.08 2.55
C ALA A 29 16.60 -3.80 3.85
N TYR A 30 15.78 -3.19 4.70
CA TYR A 30 15.21 -3.85 5.86
C TYR A 30 13.67 -3.76 5.86
N PHE A 31 13.04 -4.68 6.59
CA PHE A 31 11.59 -4.73 6.74
C PHE A 31 11.15 -4.07 8.03
N LEU A 32 9.97 -3.47 8.03
CA LEU A 32 9.34 -3.03 9.25
C LEU A 32 9.25 -4.20 10.24
N GLY A 33 9.69 -3.97 11.48
CA GLY A 33 9.79 -4.99 12.52
C GLY A 33 11.12 -5.75 12.55
N SER A 34 12.07 -5.38 11.71
CA SER A 34 13.42 -5.93 11.72
C SER A 34 14.45 -4.82 11.75
N SER A 35 15.32 -4.82 12.75
CA SER A 35 16.49 -3.93 12.82
C SER A 35 17.64 -4.37 11.91
N ASN A 36 17.54 -5.56 11.32
CA ASN A 36 18.52 -6.10 10.39
C ASN A 36 17.87 -6.46 9.06
N PRO A 37 18.54 -6.25 7.92
CA PRO A 37 18.11 -6.74 6.63
C PRO A 37 17.84 -8.23 6.66
N GLN A 38 16.74 -8.66 6.09
CA GLN A 38 16.39 -10.07 5.99
C GLN A 38 16.56 -10.52 4.55
N ASP A 39 17.70 -11.17 4.25
CA ASP A 39 17.96 -11.71 2.91
C ASP A 39 17.14 -12.94 2.61
N PHE A 40 16.65 -13.62 3.63
CA PHE A 40 15.93 -14.88 3.52
C PHE A 40 14.63 -14.86 4.32
N ILE A 41 13.52 -15.04 3.62
CA ILE A 41 12.18 -15.01 4.22
C ILE A 41 11.44 -16.30 3.84
N ILE A 42 10.85 -16.95 4.85
CA ILE A 42 9.85 -17.98 4.66
C ILE A 42 8.51 -17.38 5.09
N ASP A 43 7.63 -17.18 4.15
CA ASP A 43 6.29 -16.64 4.41
C ASP A 43 5.20 -17.64 4.05
N MET A 44 4.27 -17.82 4.97
CA MET A 44 3.00 -18.48 4.69
C MET A 44 2.08 -17.41 4.08
N ARG A 45 2.03 -17.35 2.76
CA ARG A 45 1.22 -16.36 2.04
C ARG A 45 -0.25 -16.52 2.35
N GLU A 46 -0.76 -17.74 2.27
CA GLU A 46 -2.15 -18.07 2.62
C GLU A 46 -2.24 -19.44 3.29
N LEU A 47 -3.14 -19.56 4.23
CA LEU A 47 -3.60 -20.83 4.77
C LEU A 47 -5.02 -20.67 5.32
N TYR A 48 -6.00 -21.15 4.59
CA TYR A 48 -7.39 -21.03 4.98
C TYR A 48 -8.24 -22.21 4.52
N THR A 49 -9.37 -22.37 5.18
CA THR A 49 -10.38 -23.38 4.82
C THR A 49 -11.62 -22.65 4.33
N THR A 50 -12.17 -23.12 3.23
CA THR A 50 -13.44 -22.68 2.67
C THR A 50 -14.50 -23.75 2.88
N TYR A 51 -15.65 -23.37 3.45
CA TYR A 51 -16.86 -24.17 3.49
C TYR A 51 -17.90 -23.56 2.54
N THR A 52 -18.32 -24.33 1.54
CA THR A 52 -19.29 -23.90 0.55
C THR A 52 -20.64 -24.56 0.76
N SER A 53 -21.70 -23.77 0.76
CA SER A 53 -23.10 -24.21 0.79
C SER A 53 -23.85 -23.59 -0.40
N ASN A 54 -25.14 -23.91 -0.59
CA ASN A 54 -25.91 -23.45 -1.73
C ASN A 54 -25.93 -21.90 -1.87
N ASN A 55 -25.99 -21.19 -0.73
CA ASN A 55 -26.21 -19.75 -0.72
C ASN A 55 -25.09 -18.97 -0.04
N PHE A 56 -24.05 -19.62 0.49
CA PHE A 56 -22.96 -18.93 1.13
C PHE A 56 -21.64 -19.70 1.03
N GLU A 57 -20.57 -18.96 1.15
CA GLU A 57 -19.21 -19.45 1.28
C GLU A 57 -18.58 -18.82 2.51
N LEU A 58 -18.07 -19.65 3.43
CA LEU A 58 -17.40 -19.24 4.65
C LEU A 58 -15.93 -19.59 4.56
N ARG A 59 -15.06 -18.60 4.70
CA ARG A 59 -13.60 -18.75 4.69
C ARG A 59 -13.02 -18.39 6.04
N ILE A 60 -12.13 -19.22 6.58
CA ILE A 60 -11.48 -19.02 7.87
C ILE A 60 -10.00 -19.31 7.75
N GLY A 61 -9.15 -18.36 8.13
CA GLY A 61 -7.71 -18.50 8.13
C GLY A 61 -6.96 -17.26 7.66
N LYS A 62 -5.68 -17.45 7.34
CA LYS A 62 -4.85 -16.40 6.73
C LYS A 62 -5.13 -16.36 5.24
N GLN A 63 -5.80 -15.32 4.76
CA GLN A 63 -6.32 -15.21 3.39
C GLN A 63 -6.23 -13.79 2.84
N ILE A 64 -6.12 -13.70 1.52
CA ILE A 64 -6.17 -12.44 0.77
C ILE A 64 -7.64 -12.12 0.44
N HIS A 65 -8.03 -10.88 0.68
CA HIS A 65 -9.30 -10.32 0.25
C HIS A 65 -9.08 -9.34 -0.89
N SER A 66 -9.98 -9.35 -1.87
CA SER A 66 -9.97 -8.41 -2.99
C SER A 66 -11.33 -7.78 -3.12
N TRP A 67 -11.40 -6.49 -2.81
CA TRP A 67 -12.57 -5.66 -3.01
C TRP A 67 -12.26 -4.61 -4.07
N GLY A 68 -13.26 -4.14 -4.77
CA GLY A 68 -13.07 -3.15 -5.83
C GLY A 68 -13.25 -3.74 -7.22
N ASN A 69 -13.42 -2.84 -8.18
CA ASN A 69 -13.74 -3.17 -9.56
C ASN A 69 -12.56 -2.88 -10.49
N VAL A 70 -11.71 -1.90 -10.16
CA VAL A 70 -10.51 -1.58 -10.95
C VAL A 70 -9.35 -2.50 -10.56
N ASP A 71 -8.47 -2.74 -11.51
CA ASP A 71 -7.30 -3.58 -11.29
C ASP A 71 -6.24 -2.81 -10.47
N GLU A 72 -5.68 -3.47 -9.45
CA GLU A 72 -4.51 -3.07 -8.68
C GLU A 72 -4.61 -1.75 -7.88
N ASN A 73 -5.28 -0.72 -8.40
CA ASN A 73 -5.32 0.62 -7.81
C ASN A 73 -6.73 1.01 -7.32
N SER A 74 -7.43 0.06 -6.72
CA SER A 74 -8.75 0.31 -6.16
C SER A 74 -8.68 0.96 -4.77
N PRO A 75 -9.26 2.17 -4.58
CA PRO A 75 -9.34 2.80 -3.27
C PRO A 75 -10.31 2.10 -2.31
N VAL A 76 -11.16 1.19 -2.79
CA VAL A 76 -12.09 0.43 -1.94
C VAL A 76 -11.53 -0.91 -1.50
N ASP A 77 -10.34 -1.30 -1.98
CA ASP A 77 -9.66 -2.56 -1.63
C ASP A 77 -8.84 -2.40 -0.35
N ASN A 78 -9.51 -2.46 0.80
CA ASN A 78 -8.93 -2.13 2.10
C ASN A 78 -8.79 -3.33 3.05
N ALA A 79 -9.23 -4.52 2.64
CA ALA A 79 -9.30 -5.67 3.54
C ALA A 79 -7.95 -6.38 3.74
N SER A 80 -7.02 -6.29 2.79
CA SER A 80 -5.68 -6.86 2.86
C SER A 80 -4.59 -5.80 2.95
N ALA A 81 -3.48 -6.12 3.61
CA ALA A 81 -2.27 -5.31 3.59
C ALA A 81 -1.53 -5.49 2.25
N LEU A 82 -0.54 -4.64 1.99
CA LEU A 82 0.20 -4.61 0.75
C LEU A 82 1.70 -4.84 0.98
N ASP A 83 2.32 -5.49 0.01
CA ASP A 83 3.75 -5.71 -0.07
C ASP A 83 4.38 -4.68 -1.01
N TYR A 84 4.96 -3.65 -0.45
CA TYR A 84 5.58 -2.57 -1.20
C TYR A 84 6.88 -2.98 -1.90
N TYR A 85 7.51 -4.08 -1.50
CA TYR A 85 8.67 -4.63 -2.24
C TYR A 85 8.32 -4.99 -3.67
N TYR A 86 7.08 -5.39 -3.91
CA TYR A 86 6.60 -5.79 -5.23
C TYR A 86 5.67 -4.75 -5.88
N MET A 87 5.53 -3.56 -5.29
CA MET A 87 4.60 -2.54 -5.77
C MET A 87 4.83 -2.15 -7.24
N PHE A 88 6.08 -2.16 -7.68
CA PHE A 88 6.47 -1.78 -9.04
C PHE A 88 6.82 -2.98 -9.94
N PHE A 89 6.62 -4.21 -9.46
CA PHE A 89 6.91 -5.42 -10.21
C PHE A 89 5.61 -6.05 -10.73
N GLY A 90 5.37 -5.96 -12.04
CA GLY A 90 4.20 -6.59 -12.65
C GLY A 90 4.20 -8.12 -12.53
N GLY A 91 3.02 -8.71 -12.35
CA GLY A 91 2.82 -10.16 -12.35
C GLY A 91 3.24 -10.88 -11.07
N ILE A 92 3.40 -10.17 -9.97
CA ILE A 92 3.61 -10.70 -8.62
C ILE A 92 2.46 -10.26 -7.75
N GLU A 93 1.93 -11.16 -6.90
CA GLU A 93 0.88 -10.81 -5.95
C GLU A 93 1.44 -9.83 -4.91
N ARG A 94 0.78 -8.67 -4.79
CA ARG A 94 1.20 -7.57 -3.92
C ARG A 94 0.43 -7.54 -2.61
N LYS A 95 -0.63 -8.34 -2.47
CA LYS A 95 -1.42 -8.39 -1.25
C LYS A 95 -0.81 -9.35 -0.25
N LEU A 96 -0.85 -8.94 0.99
CA LEU A 96 -0.50 -9.77 2.13
C LEU A 96 -1.78 -10.30 2.76
N ALA A 97 -1.80 -11.60 3.03
CA ALA A 97 -2.94 -12.24 3.65
C ALA A 97 -3.14 -11.79 5.09
N THR A 98 -4.39 -11.64 5.47
CA THR A 98 -4.82 -11.27 6.83
C THR A 98 -5.49 -12.46 7.50
N LEU A 99 -5.20 -12.72 8.79
CA LEU A 99 -5.94 -13.70 9.56
C LEU A 99 -7.37 -13.20 9.76
N SER A 100 -8.34 -13.89 9.19
CA SER A 100 -9.71 -13.39 9.11
C SER A 100 -10.75 -14.47 8.93
N VAL A 101 -11.99 -14.08 9.16
CA VAL A 101 -13.19 -14.81 8.77
C VAL A 101 -13.86 -13.99 7.66
N GLY A 102 -14.08 -14.61 6.51
CA GLY A 102 -14.81 -14.05 5.38
C GLY A 102 -16.09 -14.82 5.14
N LEU A 103 -17.20 -14.12 4.89
CA LEU A 103 -18.47 -14.72 4.52
C LEU A 103 -18.99 -14.04 3.25
N ASP A 104 -19.19 -14.84 2.21
CA ASP A 104 -19.87 -14.45 0.99
C ASP A 104 -21.27 -15.05 0.99
N TYR A 105 -22.30 -14.22 0.91
CA TYR A 105 -23.70 -14.63 0.87
C TYR A 105 -24.32 -14.23 -0.47
N PHE A 106 -24.98 -15.21 -1.13
CA PHE A 106 -25.55 -15.04 -2.47
C PHE A 106 -27.07 -15.01 -2.39
N LEU A 107 -27.67 -13.94 -2.91
CA LEU A 107 -29.12 -13.73 -2.96
C LEU A 107 -29.55 -13.29 -4.37
N GLY A 108 -29.68 -14.25 -5.28
CA GLY A 108 -29.93 -13.96 -6.69
C GLY A 108 -28.79 -13.15 -7.29
N ASP A 109 -29.09 -11.96 -7.81
CA ASP A 109 -28.13 -11.04 -8.42
C ASP A 109 -27.36 -10.19 -7.39
N LEU A 110 -27.65 -10.34 -6.10
CA LEU A 110 -26.98 -9.64 -5.01
C LEU A 110 -26.00 -10.59 -4.32
N LYS A 111 -24.74 -10.16 -4.19
CA LYS A 111 -23.71 -10.79 -3.36
C LYS A 111 -23.35 -9.86 -2.21
N ILE A 112 -23.29 -10.38 -1.00
CA ILE A 112 -22.85 -9.68 0.20
C ILE A 112 -21.58 -10.34 0.70
N ASN A 113 -20.47 -9.59 0.73
CA ASN A 113 -19.19 -10.02 1.28
C ASN A 113 -19.01 -9.38 2.65
N THR A 114 -18.57 -10.15 3.62
CA THR A 114 -18.13 -9.62 4.92
C THR A 114 -16.77 -10.14 5.29
N VAL A 115 -16.00 -9.32 5.96
CA VAL A 115 -14.67 -9.66 6.50
C VAL A 115 -14.58 -9.20 7.93
N PHE A 116 -14.03 -10.07 8.77
CA PHE A 116 -13.67 -9.74 10.13
C PHE A 116 -12.27 -10.29 10.44
N SER A 117 -11.36 -9.42 10.89
CA SER A 117 -10.03 -9.77 11.38
C SER A 117 -9.89 -9.39 12.85
N PRO A 118 -9.46 -10.30 13.74
CA PRO A 118 -9.16 -9.97 15.12
C PRO A 118 -7.82 -9.27 15.31
N LEU A 119 -7.03 -9.13 14.24
CA LEU A 119 -5.68 -8.59 14.25
C LEU A 119 -5.55 -7.46 13.21
N HIS A 120 -4.76 -6.46 13.55
CA HIS A 120 -4.27 -5.47 12.61
C HIS A 120 -3.08 -6.05 11.81
N SER A 121 -3.08 -5.86 10.50
CA SER A 121 -1.97 -6.25 9.61
C SER A 121 -1.41 -5.01 8.94
N THR A 122 -0.10 -4.83 9.00
CA THR A 122 0.62 -3.69 8.40
C THR A 122 1.10 -4.00 6.99
N ASN A 123 1.34 -2.97 6.22
CA ASN A 123 2.05 -3.09 4.95
C ASN A 123 3.51 -3.51 5.19
N ARG A 124 4.08 -4.30 4.29
CA ARG A 124 5.51 -4.60 4.27
C ARG A 124 6.22 -3.54 3.43
N ILE A 125 6.95 -2.64 4.09
CA ILE A 125 7.57 -1.48 3.46
C ILE A 125 9.10 -1.63 3.51
N PRO A 126 9.84 -1.46 2.40
CA PRO A 126 11.30 -1.50 2.36
C PRO A 126 11.89 -0.18 2.90
N LEU A 127 11.82 0.00 4.22
CA LEU A 127 12.40 1.17 4.89
C LEU A 127 13.93 1.06 4.90
N GLY A 128 14.61 2.21 4.78
CA GLY A 128 16.07 2.26 4.71
C GLY A 128 16.65 1.93 3.33
N ASP A 129 15.82 1.63 2.35
CA ASP A 129 16.22 1.48 0.94
C ASP A 129 16.23 2.85 0.27
N ASP A 130 17.38 3.30 -0.19
CA ASP A 130 17.55 4.63 -0.79
C ASP A 130 16.75 4.81 -2.08
N ASP A 131 16.46 3.72 -2.79
CA ASP A 131 15.66 3.72 -4.02
C ASP A 131 14.16 3.76 -3.74
N PHE A 132 13.73 3.53 -2.48
CA PHE A 132 12.32 3.54 -2.14
C PHE A 132 11.84 4.98 -1.87
N PRO A 133 10.68 5.41 -2.43
CA PRO A 133 10.27 6.82 -2.43
C PRO A 133 9.82 7.36 -1.07
N VAL A 134 9.56 6.49 -0.09
CA VAL A 134 9.17 6.89 1.26
C VAL A 134 10.43 7.06 2.11
N ARG A 135 10.75 8.32 2.41
CA ARG A 135 11.78 8.64 3.41
C ARG A 135 11.12 9.14 4.68
N LEU A 136 11.58 8.59 5.78
CA LEU A 136 11.29 9.10 7.11
C LEU A 136 12.58 9.71 7.66
N PRO A 137 12.48 10.78 8.44
CA PRO A 137 13.65 11.36 9.11
C PRO A 137 14.29 10.37 10.08
N ILE A 138 13.49 9.45 10.60
CA ILE A 138 13.89 8.36 11.48
C ILE A 138 13.10 7.11 11.04
N TYR A 139 13.77 5.95 11.04
CA TYR A 139 13.16 4.66 10.83
C TYR A 139 12.93 4.02 12.21
N PRO A 140 11.69 4.01 12.74
CA PRO A 140 11.41 3.41 14.03
C PRO A 140 11.52 1.88 13.93
N ASP A 141 12.07 1.25 14.97
CA ASP A 141 11.85 -0.17 15.17
C ASP A 141 10.37 -0.44 15.43
N GLU A 142 9.86 -1.63 15.08
CA GLU A 142 8.45 -1.97 15.32
C GLU A 142 8.05 -1.79 16.79
N SER A 143 8.97 -2.12 17.71
CA SER A 143 8.78 -1.94 19.16
C SER A 143 8.69 -0.48 19.61
N GLU A 144 9.13 0.46 18.79
CA GLU A 144 9.08 1.90 19.05
C GLU A 144 7.80 2.56 18.54
N ILE A 145 7.06 1.89 17.66
CA ILE A 145 5.76 2.37 17.19
C ILE A 145 4.75 2.27 18.34
N PHE A 146 4.02 3.36 18.58
CA PHE A 146 3.05 3.41 19.66
C PHE A 146 1.93 2.39 19.43
N PRO A 147 1.69 1.47 20.38
CA PRO A 147 0.80 0.34 20.13
C PRO A 147 -0.67 0.76 20.06
N ILE A 148 -1.44 0.04 19.27
CA ILE A 148 -2.90 0.13 19.27
C ILE A 148 -3.40 -0.46 20.60
N SER A 149 -4.15 0.33 21.37
CA SER A 149 -4.70 -0.12 22.66
C SER A 149 -5.85 -1.11 22.46
N GLY A 150 -5.83 -2.22 23.22
CA GLY A 150 -6.88 -3.25 23.19
C GLY A 150 -6.72 -4.26 22.06
N VAL A 151 -7.83 -4.83 21.60
CA VAL A 151 -7.83 -5.77 20.46
C VAL A 151 -7.99 -4.98 19.16
N PRO A 152 -7.00 -5.00 18.27
CA PRO A 152 -7.02 -4.20 17.04
C PRO A 152 -7.85 -4.88 15.95
N TYR A 153 -9.14 -5.10 16.21
CA TYR A 153 -10.01 -5.73 15.21
C TYR A 153 -10.31 -4.79 14.04
N GLU A 154 -10.43 -5.39 12.89
CA GLU A 154 -10.80 -4.74 11.64
C GLU A 154 -11.96 -5.50 10.99
N GLY A 155 -12.74 -4.84 10.17
CA GLY A 155 -13.80 -5.53 9.45
C GLY A 155 -14.57 -4.64 8.50
N GLY A 156 -15.34 -5.28 7.65
CA GLY A 156 -16.14 -4.56 6.67
C GLY A 156 -17.19 -5.42 5.99
N ILE A 157 -18.01 -4.74 5.22
CA ILE A 157 -19.08 -5.31 4.42
C ILE A 157 -19.06 -4.67 3.03
N GLN A 158 -19.25 -5.48 2.01
CA GLN A 158 -19.44 -5.04 0.62
C GLN A 158 -20.69 -5.71 0.05
N SER A 159 -21.48 -4.94 -0.66
CA SER A 159 -22.64 -5.42 -1.43
C SER A 159 -22.36 -5.21 -2.91
N ILE A 160 -22.56 -6.24 -3.72
CA ILE A 160 -22.36 -6.23 -5.17
C ILE A 160 -23.67 -6.65 -5.81
N PHE A 161 -24.18 -5.81 -6.69
CA PHE A 161 -25.35 -6.12 -7.52
C PHE A 161 -24.89 -6.29 -8.96
N SER A 162 -25.13 -7.49 -9.51
CA SER A 162 -24.77 -7.88 -10.87
C SER A 162 -25.98 -7.78 -11.81
N SER A 163 -25.74 -7.32 -13.02
CA SER A 163 -26.74 -7.24 -14.08
C SER A 163 -26.13 -7.61 -15.43
N SER A 164 -26.95 -7.69 -16.47
CA SER A 164 -26.45 -7.93 -17.84
C SER A 164 -25.56 -6.82 -18.41
N LEU A 165 -25.59 -5.64 -17.82
CA LEU A 165 -24.79 -4.48 -18.24
C LEU A 165 -23.49 -4.34 -17.43
N GLY A 166 -23.34 -5.09 -16.34
CA GLY A 166 -22.20 -5.01 -15.44
C GLY A 166 -22.59 -5.07 -13.97
N GLU A 167 -21.75 -4.50 -13.11
CA GLU A 167 -21.88 -4.59 -11.65
C GLU A 167 -21.81 -3.21 -11.01
N ILE A 168 -22.49 -3.07 -9.87
CA ILE A 168 -22.39 -1.91 -8.99
C ILE A 168 -22.10 -2.43 -7.58
N SER A 169 -21.17 -1.81 -6.90
CA SER A 169 -20.80 -2.18 -5.53
C SER A 169 -20.83 -0.99 -4.57
N ALA A 170 -21.14 -1.29 -3.31
CA ALA A 170 -20.99 -0.37 -2.19
C ALA A 170 -20.33 -1.10 -1.02
N SER A 171 -19.43 -0.43 -0.31
CA SER A 171 -18.69 -1.03 0.79
C SER A 171 -18.51 -0.08 1.97
N TYR A 172 -18.32 -0.67 3.15
CA TYR A 172 -17.92 0.02 4.36
C TYR A 172 -16.87 -0.81 5.08
N PHE A 173 -15.75 -0.19 5.46
CA PHE A 173 -14.66 -0.85 6.17
C PHE A 173 -14.22 0.01 7.36
N ILE A 174 -13.95 -0.64 8.49
CA ILE A 174 -13.39 -0.05 9.70
C ILE A 174 -12.09 -0.78 10.02
N GLY A 175 -11.02 -0.03 10.27
CA GLY A 175 -9.74 -0.59 10.66
C GLY A 175 -8.75 0.48 11.06
N TYR A 176 -7.49 0.15 10.97
CA TYR A 176 -6.39 1.05 11.27
C TYR A 176 -5.54 1.26 10.01
N ASP A 177 -4.83 2.37 9.94
CA ASP A 177 -3.90 2.61 8.84
C ASP A 177 -2.88 1.47 8.74
N ARG A 178 -2.55 1.09 7.53
CA ARG A 178 -1.62 -0.01 7.25
C ARG A 178 -0.15 0.45 7.27
N THR A 179 0.06 1.76 7.21
CA THR A 179 1.34 2.42 7.34
C THR A 179 1.30 3.28 8.59
N PHE A 180 2.38 3.28 9.37
CA PHE A 180 2.48 4.13 10.56
C PHE A 180 2.61 5.60 10.16
N ASN A 181 2.20 6.50 11.07
CA ASN A 181 2.17 7.94 10.87
C ASN A 181 2.79 8.63 12.07
N LEU A 182 3.21 9.88 11.89
CA LEU A 182 3.59 10.75 13.00
C LEU A 182 2.40 10.94 13.93
N THR A 183 2.57 10.60 15.22
CA THR A 183 1.53 10.71 16.26
C THR A 183 1.85 11.81 17.25
N GLY A 184 3.11 12.23 17.32
CA GLY A 184 3.55 13.34 18.15
C GLY A 184 5.00 13.25 18.57
N VAL A 185 5.36 14.02 19.60
CA VAL A 185 6.74 14.17 20.06
C VAL A 185 6.79 14.15 21.58
N ASN A 186 7.74 13.42 22.15
CA ASN A 186 8.11 13.47 23.57
C ASN A 186 9.48 14.12 23.77
N VAL A 187 9.65 14.91 24.83
CA VAL A 187 10.91 15.55 25.17
C VAL A 187 11.37 15.10 26.55
N TYR A 188 12.55 14.52 26.61
CA TYR A 188 13.15 13.97 27.81
C TYR A 188 14.37 14.76 28.25
N GLY A 189 14.63 14.76 29.55
CA GLY A 189 15.83 15.28 30.19
C GLY A 189 16.33 14.37 31.28
N HIS A 190 17.34 14.82 32.02
CA HIS A 190 17.89 14.13 33.19
C HIS A 190 17.37 14.76 34.50
N GLY A 191 16.51 14.04 35.22
CA GLY A 191 15.83 14.61 36.38
C GLY A 191 15.08 15.89 36.03
N SER A 192 15.51 17.04 36.56
CA SER A 192 14.95 18.36 36.24
C SER A 192 15.76 19.14 35.19
N ASP A 193 16.85 18.57 34.66
CA ASP A 193 17.71 19.22 33.68
C ASP A 193 17.28 18.92 32.25
N ILE A 194 17.00 19.96 31.51
CA ILE A 194 16.58 19.93 30.09
C ILE A 194 17.55 20.72 29.19
N SER A 195 18.76 21.00 29.66
CA SER A 195 19.77 21.74 28.90
C SER A 195 20.23 21.00 27.64
N PHE A 196 20.12 19.67 27.66
CA PHE A 196 20.42 18.80 26.52
C PHE A 196 19.26 17.81 26.36
N PRO A 197 18.13 18.25 25.79
CA PRO A 197 16.96 17.39 25.66
C PRO A 197 17.18 16.30 24.60
N TYR A 198 16.54 15.15 24.85
CA TYR A 198 16.32 14.15 23.81
C TYR A 198 14.89 14.29 23.29
N VAL A 199 14.75 14.37 21.99
CA VAL A 199 13.48 14.47 21.30
C VAL A 199 13.14 13.13 20.69
N ASP A 200 12.07 12.51 21.17
CA ASP A 200 11.57 11.22 20.71
C ASP A 200 10.37 11.47 19.79
N ILE A 201 10.55 11.16 18.50
CA ILE A 201 9.48 11.23 17.50
C ILE A 201 8.65 9.96 17.60
N VAL A 202 7.37 10.12 17.93
CA VAL A 202 6.46 9.00 18.15
C VAL A 202 5.62 8.74 16.92
N PHE A 203 5.72 7.52 16.40
CA PHE A 203 4.88 7.02 15.33
C PHE A 203 3.80 6.10 15.90
N GLY A 204 2.66 6.02 15.22
CA GLY A 204 1.54 5.17 15.60
C GLY A 204 0.63 4.90 14.41
N TYR A 205 -0.49 4.23 14.65
CA TYR A 205 -1.49 3.92 13.62
C TYR A 205 -2.79 4.68 13.92
N ARG A 206 -3.33 5.37 12.92
CA ARG A 206 -4.62 6.05 13.00
C ARG A 206 -5.75 5.05 12.79
N LYS A 207 -6.91 5.32 13.39
CA LYS A 207 -8.15 4.62 13.08
C LYS A 207 -8.78 5.23 11.84
N THR A 208 -9.13 4.38 10.87
CA THR A 208 -9.65 4.83 9.58
C THR A 208 -10.95 4.09 9.24
N ASN A 209 -11.97 4.87 8.86
CA ASN A 209 -13.22 4.39 8.31
C ASN A 209 -13.22 4.69 6.81
N VAL A 210 -13.70 3.74 6.02
CA VAL A 210 -13.77 3.86 4.56
C VAL A 210 -15.18 3.59 4.08
N LEU A 211 -15.75 4.52 3.33
CA LEU A 211 -16.96 4.32 2.53
C LEU A 211 -16.54 4.17 1.08
N GLY A 212 -16.96 3.10 0.44
CA GLY A 212 -16.61 2.80 -0.93
C GLY A 212 -17.83 2.62 -1.82
N VAL A 213 -17.72 3.09 -3.05
CA VAL A 213 -18.66 2.76 -4.13
C VAL A 213 -17.88 2.50 -5.40
N GLY A 214 -18.37 1.61 -6.24
CA GLY A 214 -17.70 1.28 -7.47
C GLY A 214 -18.59 0.54 -8.45
N GLY A 215 -18.08 0.23 -9.63
CA GLY A 215 -18.82 -0.52 -10.62
C GLY A 215 -18.02 -0.84 -11.86
N THR A 216 -18.58 -1.77 -12.61
CA THR A 216 -18.09 -2.21 -13.92
C THR A 216 -19.23 -2.11 -14.93
N LEU A 217 -18.99 -1.47 -16.06
CA LEU A 217 -19.89 -1.46 -17.21
C LEU A 217 -19.23 -2.22 -18.36
N ILE A 218 -19.96 -3.15 -18.94
CA ILE A 218 -19.46 -4.01 -20.01
C ILE A 218 -20.23 -3.69 -21.29
N SER A 219 -19.51 -3.46 -22.38
CA SER A 219 -20.07 -3.33 -23.72
C SER A 219 -19.27 -4.18 -24.71
N ASP A 220 -19.75 -4.32 -25.93
CA ASP A 220 -19.15 -5.15 -26.98
C ASP A 220 -17.71 -4.74 -27.34
N TRP A 221 -17.33 -3.49 -27.08
CA TRP A 221 -16.04 -2.93 -27.50
C TRP A 221 -15.17 -2.38 -26.38
N MET A 222 -15.72 -2.23 -25.14
CA MET A 222 -14.95 -1.75 -23.99
C MET A 222 -15.54 -2.24 -22.68
N THR A 223 -14.68 -2.29 -21.66
CA THR A 223 -15.07 -2.40 -20.25
C THR A 223 -14.64 -1.11 -19.55
N LEU A 224 -15.59 -0.49 -18.84
CA LEU A 224 -15.34 0.67 -17.99
C LEU A 224 -15.49 0.25 -16.54
N ARG A 225 -14.46 0.47 -15.72
CA ARG A 225 -14.45 0.19 -14.28
C ARG A 225 -14.15 1.47 -13.51
N TRP A 226 -14.73 1.59 -12.35
CA TRP A 226 -14.48 2.74 -11.48
C TRP A 226 -14.68 2.39 -10.03
N ASP A 227 -13.87 3.02 -9.18
CA ASP A 227 -13.98 2.94 -7.73
C ASP A 227 -13.74 4.32 -7.11
N LEU A 228 -14.50 4.63 -6.06
CA LEU A 228 -14.41 5.83 -5.26
C LEU A 228 -14.42 5.45 -3.78
N GLY A 229 -13.39 5.86 -3.04
CA GLY A 229 -13.27 5.73 -1.60
C GLY A 229 -13.32 7.08 -0.90
N TYR A 230 -14.12 7.20 0.15
CA TYR A 230 -14.08 8.30 1.11
C TYR A 230 -13.53 7.80 2.43
N PHE A 231 -12.50 8.45 2.92
CA PHE A 231 -11.74 8.07 4.10
C PHE A 231 -11.89 9.12 5.19
N SER A 232 -12.09 8.65 6.41
CA SER A 232 -12.05 9.48 7.62
C SER A 232 -11.09 8.82 8.59
N THR A 233 -9.96 9.48 8.84
CA THR A 233 -8.87 8.99 9.69
C THR A 233 -8.66 9.88 10.89
N GLN A 234 -8.21 9.29 11.99
CA GLN A 234 -8.02 9.99 13.27
C GLN A 234 -6.98 9.26 14.11
N ASP A 235 -6.09 10.01 14.75
CA ASP A 235 -5.19 9.48 15.77
C ASP A 235 -5.95 8.81 16.92
N LEU A 236 -5.35 7.76 17.48
CA LEU A 236 -5.99 6.91 18.47
C LEU A 236 -5.92 7.47 19.89
N ASN A 237 -4.87 8.23 20.21
CA ASN A 237 -4.48 8.56 21.58
C ASN A 237 -4.24 10.04 21.74
N ASN A 238 -4.81 10.61 22.77
CA ASN A 238 -4.52 11.97 23.26
C ASN A 238 -3.27 12.00 24.16
N THR A 239 -2.66 10.84 24.47
CA THR A 239 -1.41 10.74 25.19
C THR A 239 -0.54 9.68 24.56
N ILE A 240 0.71 10.04 24.32
CA ILE A 240 1.75 9.22 23.72
C ILE A 240 2.91 8.99 24.69
N ASN A 241 2.65 9.16 25.99
CA ASN A 241 3.65 9.03 27.04
C ASN A 241 4.23 7.61 27.05
N ARG A 242 5.54 7.52 26.99
CA ARG A 242 6.31 6.28 27.11
C ARG A 242 7.64 6.55 27.82
N ALA A 243 8.39 5.51 28.16
CA ALA A 243 9.77 5.67 28.58
C ALA A 243 10.63 6.09 27.38
N SER A 244 11.73 6.80 27.64
CA SER A 244 12.68 7.14 26.57
C SER A 244 13.19 5.90 25.87
N SER A 245 13.19 5.89 24.54
CA SER A 245 13.75 4.82 23.71
C SER A 245 15.28 4.90 23.66
N PHE A 246 15.84 6.09 23.85
CA PHE A 246 17.28 6.33 23.81
C PHE A 246 17.84 6.58 25.22
N ASN A 247 18.83 5.80 25.64
CA ASN A 247 19.54 5.91 26.92
C ASN A 247 18.60 6.24 28.12
N PRO A 248 17.66 5.34 28.48
CA PRO A 248 16.63 5.62 29.49
C PRO A 248 17.17 5.85 30.90
N VAL A 249 18.47 5.57 31.15
CA VAL A 249 19.14 5.89 32.43
C VAL A 249 19.54 7.36 32.51
N TYR A 250 19.90 7.97 31.41
CA TYR A 250 20.25 9.39 31.33
C TYR A 250 19.03 10.25 31.03
N TYR A 251 18.19 9.87 30.08
CA TYR A 251 16.94 10.54 29.75
C TYR A 251 15.77 9.90 30.51
N ASP A 252 15.83 9.99 31.82
CA ASP A 252 14.94 9.31 32.76
C ASP A 252 13.63 10.05 33.03
N SER A 253 13.53 11.32 32.61
CA SER A 253 12.41 12.19 32.92
C SER A 253 11.75 12.76 31.68
N LEU A 254 10.46 12.43 31.50
CA LEU A 254 9.62 13.02 30.46
C LEU A 254 9.19 14.41 30.92
N HIS A 255 9.61 15.45 30.21
CA HIS A 255 9.29 16.85 30.53
C HIS A 255 8.07 17.36 29.78
N PHE A 256 8.02 17.06 28.47
CA PHE A 256 6.94 17.51 27.62
C PHE A 256 6.48 16.37 26.71
N THR A 257 5.19 16.39 26.40
CA THR A 257 4.58 15.51 25.42
C THR A 257 3.64 16.33 24.56
N TYR A 258 3.75 16.16 23.25
CA TYR A 258 2.98 16.89 22.25
C TYR A 258 2.31 15.87 21.33
N PRO A 259 1.12 15.35 21.70
CA PRO A 259 0.34 14.51 20.79
C PRO A 259 -0.16 15.36 19.63
N LEU A 260 -0.10 14.82 18.42
CA LEU A 260 -0.51 15.54 17.22
C LEU A 260 -2.05 15.62 17.09
N GLU A 261 -2.76 14.63 17.61
CA GLU A 261 -4.23 14.52 17.56
C GLU A 261 -4.80 14.71 16.13
N GLU A 262 -4.08 14.19 15.15
CA GLU A 262 -4.38 14.37 13.73
C GLU A 262 -5.74 13.79 13.35
N LYS A 263 -6.50 14.54 12.55
CA LYS A 263 -7.74 14.11 11.91
C LYS A 263 -7.71 14.55 10.45
N ALA A 264 -8.06 13.65 9.56
CA ALA A 264 -8.17 14.00 8.16
C ALA A 264 -9.36 13.30 7.48
N GLN A 265 -9.88 13.97 6.46
CA GLN A 265 -10.85 13.41 5.53
C GLN A 265 -10.28 13.55 4.12
N TYR A 266 -10.31 12.46 3.38
CA TYR A 266 -9.80 12.46 2.00
C TYR A 266 -10.61 11.53 1.10
N THR A 267 -10.51 11.78 -0.19
CA THR A 267 -11.11 10.94 -1.24
C THR A 267 -10.04 10.42 -2.17
N GLN A 268 -10.24 9.20 -2.64
CA GLN A 268 -9.45 8.61 -3.70
C GLN A 268 -10.41 8.04 -4.75
N SER A 269 -10.09 8.23 -6.00
CA SER A 269 -10.90 7.68 -7.10
C SER A 269 -10.01 7.13 -8.21
N THR A 270 -10.42 6.00 -8.77
CA THR A 270 -9.78 5.40 -9.95
C THR A 270 -10.83 5.10 -10.99
N LEU A 271 -10.56 5.51 -12.22
CA LEU A 271 -11.36 5.18 -13.41
C LEU A 271 -10.46 4.38 -14.35
N GLN A 272 -10.95 3.26 -14.85
CA GLN A 272 -10.24 2.36 -15.76
C GLN A 272 -11.09 2.08 -17.00
N LEU A 273 -10.46 2.19 -18.15
CA LEU A 273 -11.03 1.79 -19.43
C LEU A 273 -10.17 0.71 -20.07
N GLU A 274 -10.79 -0.39 -20.47
CA GLU A 274 -10.15 -1.50 -21.16
C GLU A 274 -10.82 -1.71 -22.52
N THR A 275 -10.01 -1.96 -23.53
CA THR A 275 -10.48 -2.28 -24.87
C THR A 275 -9.45 -3.11 -25.63
N GLU A 276 -9.90 -3.86 -26.60
CA GLU A 276 -9.05 -4.50 -27.58
C GLU A 276 -8.95 -3.61 -28.82
N LEU A 277 -7.71 -3.21 -29.14
CA LEU A 277 -7.41 -2.43 -30.33
C LEU A 277 -7.14 -3.35 -31.53
N PRO A 278 -7.14 -2.85 -32.77
CA PRO A 278 -6.76 -3.65 -33.94
C PRO A 278 -5.44 -4.39 -33.75
N PHE A 279 -5.33 -5.57 -34.34
CA PHE A 279 -4.17 -6.48 -34.24
C PHE A 279 -4.05 -7.20 -32.89
N ASP A 280 -5.16 -7.47 -32.22
CA ASP A 280 -5.23 -8.17 -30.92
C ASP A 280 -4.37 -7.47 -29.83
N LEU A 281 -4.32 -6.14 -29.88
CA LEU A 281 -3.61 -5.33 -28.91
C LEU A 281 -4.55 -4.99 -27.74
N ASN A 282 -4.32 -5.63 -26.60
CA ASN A 282 -5.01 -5.27 -25.36
C ASN A 282 -4.51 -3.91 -24.86
N PHE A 283 -5.43 -3.02 -24.59
CA PHE A 283 -5.16 -1.67 -24.10
C PHE A 283 -5.98 -1.38 -22.85
N SER A 284 -5.32 -0.87 -21.82
CA SER A 284 -5.96 -0.37 -20.61
C SER A 284 -5.38 0.98 -20.23
N VAL A 285 -6.25 1.88 -19.78
CA VAL A 285 -5.84 3.15 -19.17
C VAL A 285 -6.58 3.33 -17.86
N GLN A 286 -5.84 3.68 -16.80
CA GLN A 286 -6.38 4.08 -15.51
C GLN A 286 -6.05 5.55 -15.24
N TYR A 287 -6.94 6.25 -14.57
CA TYR A 287 -6.73 7.58 -14.05
C TYR A 287 -7.06 7.61 -12.56
N PHE A 288 -6.07 7.95 -11.75
CA PHE A 288 -6.15 8.02 -10.28
C PHE A 288 -6.11 9.47 -9.82
N VAL A 289 -6.92 9.77 -8.80
CA VAL A 289 -6.93 11.07 -8.10
C VAL A 289 -7.03 10.85 -6.61
N HIS A 290 -6.16 11.52 -5.85
CA HIS A 290 -6.22 11.69 -4.40
C HIS A 290 -6.50 13.15 -4.06
N ASN A 291 -7.34 13.41 -3.07
CA ASN A 291 -7.66 14.74 -2.61
C ASN A 291 -7.98 14.77 -1.11
N VAL A 292 -7.25 15.56 -0.34
CA VAL A 292 -7.56 15.83 1.07
C VAL A 292 -8.60 16.94 1.13
N SER A 293 -9.74 16.67 1.75
CA SER A 293 -10.87 17.59 1.86
C SER A 293 -10.92 18.36 3.18
N ASP A 294 -10.40 17.75 4.23
CA ASP A 294 -10.36 18.36 5.57
C ASP A 294 -9.15 17.81 6.33
N TYR A 295 -8.44 18.69 7.04
CA TYR A 295 -7.29 18.33 7.86
C TYR A 295 -7.26 19.21 9.10
N SER A 296 -7.03 18.59 10.25
CA SER A 296 -6.79 19.28 11.52
C SER A 296 -5.81 18.49 12.38
N SER A 297 -4.96 19.21 13.10
CA SER A 297 -4.03 18.63 14.06
C SER A 297 -3.67 19.69 15.12
N ASP A 298 -3.11 19.25 16.25
CA ASP A 298 -2.42 20.12 17.16
C ASP A 298 -1.08 20.58 16.56
N SER A 299 -0.59 21.72 17.02
CA SER A 299 0.70 22.25 16.59
C SER A 299 1.85 21.46 17.22
N LEU A 300 2.88 21.15 16.46
CA LEU A 300 4.16 20.74 17.01
C LEU A 300 4.83 21.96 17.70
N PRO A 301 5.64 21.76 18.76
CA PRO A 301 6.31 22.84 19.45
C PRO A 301 7.43 23.43 18.60
N ILE A 302 7.07 24.36 17.72
CA ILE A 302 8.02 25.03 16.79
C ILE A 302 8.88 26.07 17.50
N ASP A 303 8.47 26.53 18.71
CA ASP A 303 9.16 27.55 19.51
C ASP A 303 10.45 27.07 20.22
N GLN A 304 10.76 25.77 20.14
CA GLN A 304 12.02 25.21 20.62
C GLN A 304 12.80 24.70 19.43
N GLU A 305 14.09 25.10 19.32
CA GLU A 305 14.99 24.54 18.31
C GLU A 305 15.05 23.01 18.50
N ILE A 306 14.19 22.29 17.81
CA ILE A 306 14.25 20.84 17.69
C ILE A 306 15.33 20.55 16.66
N ASN A 307 16.56 20.39 17.12
CA ASN A 307 17.67 20.00 16.27
C ASN A 307 17.58 18.49 16.01
N ILE A 308 16.85 18.11 14.98
CA ILE A 308 16.78 16.72 14.53
C ILE A 308 17.98 16.49 13.60
N PRO A 309 18.94 15.60 13.95
CA PRO A 309 20.05 15.30 13.09
C PRO A 309 19.57 14.84 11.70
N ASN A 310 20.13 15.43 10.64
CA ASN A 310 19.84 15.15 9.23
C ASN A 310 18.47 15.62 8.70
N LEU A 311 17.76 16.45 9.45
CA LEU A 311 16.53 17.06 8.97
C LEU A 311 16.76 18.58 8.81
N GLU A 312 16.99 19.03 7.57
CA GLU A 312 16.96 20.45 7.20
C GLU A 312 15.49 20.84 6.94
N LEU A 313 14.77 21.22 7.99
CA LEU A 313 13.42 21.77 7.88
C LEU A 313 13.49 23.28 8.08
N ASP A 314 12.93 24.04 7.14
CA ASP A 314 12.63 25.43 7.36
C ASP A 314 11.47 25.53 8.36
N PRO A 315 11.60 26.25 9.49
CA PRO A 315 10.51 26.39 10.46
C PRO A 315 9.19 26.88 9.87
N GLU A 316 9.23 27.63 8.77
CA GLU A 316 8.02 28.10 8.06
C GLU A 316 7.30 26.98 7.29
N ASP A 317 8.02 25.88 6.98
CA ASP A 317 7.48 24.73 6.21
C ASP A 317 6.99 23.59 7.10
N ILE A 318 7.18 23.65 8.43
CA ILE A 318 6.75 22.62 9.38
C ILE A 318 5.28 22.84 9.75
N THR A 319 4.39 22.67 8.78
CA THR A 319 2.98 22.49 9.08
C THR A 319 2.63 21.00 9.09
N PRO A 320 1.95 20.46 10.10
CA PRO A 320 1.61 19.04 10.17
C PRO A 320 0.91 18.52 8.90
N SER A 321 0.12 19.35 8.23
CA SER A 321 -0.54 18.97 6.97
C SER A 321 0.43 18.59 5.84
N ASN A 322 1.66 19.13 5.83
CA ASN A 322 2.67 18.81 4.82
C ASN A 322 3.26 17.40 5.00
N PHE A 323 3.07 16.82 6.20
CA PHE A 323 3.51 15.46 6.52
C PHE A 323 2.38 14.45 6.45
N PHE A 324 1.17 14.88 6.14
CA PHE A 324 0.05 13.97 6.04
C PHE A 324 0.26 12.99 4.88
N THR A 325 0.26 11.70 5.21
CA THR A 325 0.30 10.62 4.24
C THR A 325 -0.89 9.69 4.49
N PRO A 326 -1.68 9.35 3.47
CA PRO A 326 -2.78 8.40 3.64
C PRO A 326 -2.23 7.02 3.99
N GLY A 327 -2.68 6.45 5.09
CA GLY A 327 -2.25 5.13 5.55
C GLY A 327 -3.08 3.97 5.00
N ARG A 328 -4.17 4.30 4.28
CA ARG A 328 -5.05 3.34 3.58
C ARG A 328 -5.46 3.86 2.20
N GLY A 329 -5.95 2.93 1.38
CA GLY A 329 -6.35 3.18 0.00
C GLY A 329 -5.26 2.80 -0.98
N VAL A 330 -5.20 3.53 -2.09
CA VAL A 330 -4.26 3.25 -3.18
C VAL A 330 -2.83 3.61 -2.75
N PRO A 331 -1.88 2.67 -2.85
CA PRO A 331 -0.49 2.92 -2.44
C PRO A 331 0.19 4.05 -3.21
N LEU A 332 -0.28 4.34 -4.40
CA LEU A 332 0.24 5.42 -5.24
C LEU A 332 0.01 6.82 -4.69
N ALA A 333 -0.93 6.98 -3.76
CA ALA A 333 -1.17 8.27 -3.11
C ALA A 333 0.05 8.81 -2.32
N ILE A 334 1.03 7.98 -2.04
CA ILE A 334 2.33 8.39 -1.46
C ILE A 334 3.29 8.99 -2.51
N LEU A 335 3.05 8.77 -3.80
CA LEU A 335 3.91 9.22 -4.89
C LEU A 335 3.39 10.49 -5.55
N THR A 336 2.09 10.59 -5.72
CA THR A 336 1.43 11.68 -6.43
C THR A 336 -0.05 11.76 -6.09
N GLU A 337 -0.61 12.95 -6.20
CA GLU A 337 -2.06 13.17 -6.08
C GLU A 337 -2.83 12.75 -7.34
N ARG A 338 -2.17 12.65 -8.49
CA ARG A 338 -2.81 12.34 -9.78
C ARG A 338 -1.90 11.52 -10.67
N ALA A 339 -2.31 10.29 -10.96
CA ALA A 339 -1.57 9.41 -11.84
C ALA A 339 -2.42 8.93 -13.02
N ALA A 340 -1.77 8.74 -14.15
CA ALA A 340 -2.32 7.97 -15.28
C ALA A 340 -1.47 6.70 -15.48
N PHE A 341 -2.15 5.56 -15.64
CA PHE A 341 -1.52 4.29 -15.99
C PHE A 341 -1.97 3.88 -17.37
N ILE A 342 -1.02 3.46 -18.17
CA ILE A 342 -1.29 2.95 -19.51
C ILE A 342 -0.67 1.57 -19.58
N THR A 343 -1.48 0.56 -19.89
CA THR A 343 -0.99 -0.80 -20.14
C THR A 343 -1.36 -1.23 -21.55
N MET A 344 -0.40 -1.77 -22.26
CA MET A 344 -0.57 -2.35 -23.58
C MET A 344 0.06 -3.74 -23.60
N GLY A 345 -0.60 -4.70 -24.22
CA GLY A 345 -0.07 -6.05 -24.30
C GLY A 345 -0.54 -6.78 -25.54
N ARG A 346 0.35 -7.59 -26.12
CA ARG A 346 0.02 -8.47 -27.24
C ARG A 346 0.76 -9.78 -27.15
N SER A 347 0.07 -10.86 -27.52
CA SER A 347 0.65 -12.18 -27.68
C SER A 347 1.04 -12.44 -29.13
N PHE A 348 2.12 -13.20 -29.32
CA PHE A 348 2.68 -13.62 -30.59
C PHE A 348 3.02 -15.10 -30.53
N LEU A 349 3.31 -15.73 -31.70
CA LEU A 349 3.77 -17.11 -31.81
C LEU A 349 2.82 -18.12 -31.15
N ASN A 350 1.51 -17.96 -31.36
CA ASN A 350 0.46 -18.76 -30.71
C ASN A 350 0.59 -18.72 -29.18
N ASP A 351 0.63 -17.52 -28.62
CA ASP A 351 0.74 -17.20 -27.19
C ASP A 351 2.06 -17.62 -26.50
N GLN A 352 3.04 -18.09 -27.26
CA GLN A 352 4.35 -18.40 -26.70
C GLN A 352 5.15 -17.14 -26.29
N LEU A 353 4.96 -16.02 -26.99
CA LEU A 353 5.63 -14.76 -26.69
C LEU A 353 4.59 -13.69 -26.35
N LYS A 354 4.63 -13.14 -25.13
CA LYS A 354 3.84 -12.00 -24.74
C LYS A 354 4.74 -10.78 -24.55
N ILE A 355 4.36 -9.67 -25.16
CA ILE A 355 5.01 -8.37 -24.97
C ILE A 355 4.04 -7.47 -24.29
N SER A 356 4.43 -6.85 -23.19
CA SER A 356 3.64 -5.87 -22.47
C SER A 356 4.45 -4.61 -22.20
N TYR A 357 3.76 -3.49 -22.18
CA TYR A 357 4.26 -2.18 -21.79
C TYR A 357 3.34 -1.58 -20.76
N THR A 358 3.89 -1.10 -19.66
CA THR A 358 3.16 -0.37 -18.62
C THR A 358 3.86 0.96 -18.37
N ALA A 359 3.08 2.04 -18.34
CA ALA A 359 3.57 3.36 -17.95
C ALA A 359 2.73 3.90 -16.80
N MET A 360 3.38 4.38 -15.76
CA MET A 360 2.81 5.22 -14.73
C MET A 360 3.31 6.65 -14.95
N LEU A 361 2.40 7.60 -15.05
CA LEU A 361 2.67 9.00 -15.35
C LEU A 361 2.12 9.87 -14.23
N ASP A 362 2.96 10.72 -13.65
CA ASP A 362 2.49 11.78 -12.77
C ASP A 362 1.91 12.91 -13.62
N VAL A 363 0.59 13.09 -13.55
CA VAL A 363 -0.16 14.08 -14.30
C VAL A 363 -0.64 15.24 -13.43
N ALA A 364 -0.19 15.33 -12.19
CA ALA A 364 -0.40 16.49 -11.34
C ALA A 364 0.35 17.71 -11.89
N LYS A 365 -0.13 18.89 -11.55
CA LYS A 365 0.47 20.14 -12.03
C LYS A 365 1.27 20.78 -10.92
N TYR A 366 2.54 21.01 -11.20
CA TYR A 366 3.46 21.65 -10.27
C TYR A 366 3.99 22.97 -10.83
N SER A 367 4.27 23.92 -9.95
CA SER A 367 4.85 25.21 -10.34
C SER A 367 6.26 25.00 -10.92
N GLY A 368 6.55 25.61 -12.06
CA GLY A 368 7.85 25.49 -12.72
C GLY A 368 8.07 24.23 -13.57
N VAL A 369 7.18 23.24 -13.50
CA VAL A 369 7.27 22.01 -14.30
C VAL A 369 6.48 22.16 -15.60
N THR A 370 7.16 21.95 -16.73
CA THR A 370 6.53 21.91 -18.05
C THR A 370 6.48 20.47 -18.56
N GLY A 371 5.29 19.90 -18.77
CA GLY A 371 5.11 18.52 -19.17
C GLY A 371 4.82 17.57 -17.99
N LEU A 372 5.28 16.32 -18.08
CA LEU A 372 5.14 15.34 -17.00
C LEU A 372 6.17 15.62 -15.91
N ALA A 373 5.73 15.59 -14.66
CA ALA A 373 6.62 15.72 -13.51
C ALA A 373 7.43 14.45 -13.26
N GLY A 374 6.80 13.29 -13.42
CA GLY A 374 7.45 12.00 -13.24
C GLY A 374 6.85 10.90 -14.10
N SER A 375 7.62 9.86 -14.35
CA SER A 375 7.16 8.66 -15.05
C SER A 375 7.95 7.41 -14.65
N LEU A 376 7.25 6.28 -14.56
CA LEU A 376 7.84 4.94 -14.51
C LEU A 376 7.35 4.18 -15.74
N ASN A 377 8.26 3.63 -16.52
CA ASN A 377 7.96 2.89 -17.73
C ASN A 377 8.55 1.49 -17.61
N ASP A 378 7.76 0.46 -17.88
CA ASP A 378 8.17 -0.95 -17.84
C ASP A 378 7.84 -1.63 -19.18
N ILE A 379 8.82 -2.28 -19.76
CA ILE A 379 8.64 -3.17 -20.94
C ILE A 379 8.97 -4.57 -20.49
N ARG A 380 8.05 -5.51 -20.74
CA ARG A 380 8.19 -6.89 -20.32
C ARG A 380 7.98 -7.83 -21.49
N LEU A 381 8.90 -8.78 -21.63
CA LEU A 381 8.89 -9.87 -22.58
C LEU A 381 8.76 -11.19 -21.82
N GLU A 382 7.70 -11.95 -22.06
CA GLU A 382 7.46 -13.25 -21.48
C GLU A 382 7.49 -14.31 -22.60
N TYR A 383 8.36 -15.30 -22.47
CA TYR A 383 8.50 -16.37 -23.45
C TYR A 383 8.33 -17.75 -22.81
N SER A 384 7.33 -18.50 -23.27
CA SER A 384 7.11 -19.90 -22.87
C SER A 384 8.09 -20.79 -23.59
N ILE A 385 9.18 -21.16 -22.92
CA ILE A 385 10.23 -22.03 -23.47
C ILE A 385 9.69 -23.45 -23.65
N LYS A 386 8.87 -23.88 -22.65
CA LYS A 386 8.11 -25.13 -22.61
C LYS A 386 6.81 -24.88 -21.84
N GLU A 387 5.93 -25.89 -21.80
CA GLU A 387 4.66 -25.79 -21.04
C GLU A 387 4.87 -25.48 -19.56
N ASP A 388 5.98 -25.97 -18.99
CA ASP A 388 6.35 -25.85 -17.57
C ASP A 388 7.46 -24.82 -17.32
N LEU A 389 8.01 -24.16 -18.34
CA LEU A 389 9.17 -23.28 -18.23
C LEU A 389 8.95 -21.96 -18.98
N GLN A 390 8.96 -20.86 -18.26
CA GLN A 390 8.80 -19.50 -18.80
C GLN A 390 10.02 -18.64 -18.47
N GLY A 391 10.56 -17.95 -19.47
CA GLY A 391 11.57 -16.91 -19.31
C GLY A 391 10.93 -15.53 -19.39
N ILE A 392 11.34 -14.60 -18.53
CA ILE A 392 10.84 -13.23 -18.51
C ILE A 392 12.03 -12.27 -18.51
N VAL A 393 11.93 -11.23 -19.34
CA VAL A 393 12.87 -10.10 -19.36
C VAL A 393 12.06 -8.83 -19.18
N GLY A 394 12.40 -8.04 -18.16
CA GLY A 394 11.81 -6.74 -17.90
C GLY A 394 12.85 -5.63 -17.99
N LEU A 395 12.44 -4.46 -18.46
CA LEU A 395 13.21 -3.24 -18.45
C LEU A 395 12.36 -2.13 -17.85
N THR A 396 12.76 -1.65 -16.68
CA THR A 396 12.09 -0.57 -15.97
C THR A 396 12.93 0.70 -16.03
N LYS A 397 12.33 1.83 -16.38
CA LYS A 397 12.96 3.15 -16.39
C LYS A 397 12.09 4.14 -15.63
N VAL A 398 12.68 4.77 -14.62
CA VAL A 398 12.08 5.88 -13.86
C VAL A 398 12.71 7.19 -14.30
N ASN A 399 11.90 8.23 -14.41
CA ASN A 399 12.37 9.58 -14.67
C ASN A 399 11.58 10.57 -13.82
N GLY A 400 12.28 11.51 -13.21
CA GLY A 400 11.71 12.64 -12.48
C GLY A 400 12.10 13.97 -13.10
N SER A 401 11.41 15.04 -12.73
CA SER A 401 11.69 16.40 -13.19
C SER A 401 12.62 17.11 -12.22
N THR A 402 13.77 17.55 -12.69
CA THR A 402 14.71 18.39 -11.91
C THR A 402 14.14 19.77 -11.54
N ASN A 403 13.03 20.19 -12.19
CA ASN A 403 12.36 21.46 -11.91
C ASN A 403 11.15 21.27 -10.97
N HIS A 404 11.00 20.10 -10.36
CA HIS A 404 9.95 19.90 -9.38
C HIS A 404 10.22 20.76 -8.14
N PRO A 405 9.18 21.39 -7.51
CA PRO A 405 9.36 22.22 -6.30
C PRO A 405 10.12 21.51 -5.16
N ASP A 406 9.90 20.22 -4.99
CA ASP A 406 10.55 19.40 -3.93
C ASP A 406 11.98 18.96 -4.32
N GLY A 407 12.45 19.31 -5.52
CA GLY A 407 13.79 18.99 -5.98
C GLY A 407 14.10 17.49 -5.88
N ASP A 408 15.21 17.16 -5.22
CA ASP A 408 15.64 15.77 -5.01
C ASP A 408 14.70 14.99 -4.06
N ASN A 409 13.83 15.67 -3.31
CA ASN A 409 12.85 15.04 -2.44
C ASN A 409 11.61 14.53 -3.18
N TYR A 410 11.43 14.92 -4.43
CA TYR A 410 10.33 14.41 -5.25
C TYR A 410 10.44 12.89 -5.44
N PRO A 411 9.37 12.10 -5.20
CA PRO A 411 9.44 10.64 -5.21
C PRO A 411 10.05 10.04 -6.47
N PHE A 412 9.74 10.56 -7.65
CA PHE A 412 10.28 10.03 -8.91
C PHE A 412 11.77 10.37 -9.10
N ASN A 413 12.27 11.50 -8.58
CA ASN A 413 13.70 11.82 -8.61
C ASN A 413 14.47 10.82 -7.75
N ARG A 414 13.95 10.50 -6.56
CA ARG A 414 14.53 9.48 -5.67
C ARG A 414 14.55 8.09 -6.27
N MET A 415 13.50 7.74 -7.01
CA MET A 415 13.36 6.43 -7.63
C MET A 415 14.14 6.28 -8.94
N GLU A 416 14.92 7.27 -9.39
CA GLU A 416 15.68 7.15 -10.65
C GLU A 416 16.63 5.95 -10.64
N ASP A 417 17.26 5.65 -9.50
CA ASP A 417 18.18 4.52 -9.32
C ASP A 417 17.45 3.17 -9.27
N PHE A 418 16.13 3.15 -9.07
CA PHE A 418 15.29 1.96 -9.25
C PHE A 418 15.20 1.50 -10.72
N SER A 419 15.73 2.29 -11.67
CA SER A 419 15.79 1.88 -13.09
C SER A 419 16.67 0.64 -13.25
N HIS A 420 16.08 -0.48 -13.74
CA HIS A 420 16.77 -1.76 -13.76
C HIS A 420 16.36 -2.64 -14.95
N THR A 421 17.15 -3.66 -15.19
CA THR A 421 16.80 -4.79 -16.06
C THR A 421 16.59 -6.04 -15.20
N ARG A 422 15.46 -6.70 -15.39
CA ARG A 422 15.06 -7.90 -14.65
C ARG A 422 15.07 -9.13 -15.54
N PHE A 423 15.60 -10.22 -15.02
CA PHE A 423 15.53 -11.55 -15.64
C PHE A 423 14.86 -12.51 -14.67
N GLU A 424 13.83 -13.21 -15.12
CA GLU A 424 13.16 -14.24 -14.36
C GLU A 424 13.09 -15.54 -15.13
N LEU A 425 13.19 -16.65 -14.41
CA LEU A 425 12.90 -17.97 -14.91
C LEU A 425 11.85 -18.59 -14.00
N LYS A 426 10.67 -18.89 -14.54
CA LYS A 426 9.58 -19.54 -13.81
C LYS A 426 9.48 -20.97 -14.26
N TYR A 427 9.55 -21.89 -13.31
CA TYR A 427 9.33 -23.30 -13.53
C TYR A 427 8.13 -23.79 -12.72
N TYR A 428 7.21 -24.43 -13.39
CA TYR A 428 5.98 -24.98 -12.81
C TYR A 428 6.13 -26.51 -12.73
N PHE A 429 5.86 -27.11 -11.57
CA PHE A 429 6.01 -28.56 -11.33
C PHE A 429 4.79 -29.16 -10.65
#